data_9b36fa7721de38fe653d09d856d375c0
#
_entry.id   9b36fa7721de38fe653d09d856d375c0
#
_cell.length_a   1.000
_cell.length_b   1.000
_cell.length_c   1.000
_cell.angle_alpha   90.00
_cell.angle_beta   90.00
_cell.angle_gamma   90.00
#
_symmetry.space_group_name_H-M   'P 1'
#
loop_
_entity.id
_entity.type
_entity.pdbx_description
1 polymer ?
#
loop_
_entity_poly.entity_id
_entity_poly.type
_entity_poly.pdbx_seq_one_letter_code
_entity_poly.pdbx_strand_id
1 'polypeptide(L)'
;MQPFWVKLWLPYLVFGAFTGTALVALAFKKRMLAGCLFGFGLLLFIAFIAPSFRPARATAQKNACIANLKQLDGAKAQWATVNKLGASATPQFSDLADFLKGGLLPPCPGGGTYTLGAVNEPPRCSHADKGHKLE
;
A
#
# COMPACT_ATOMS: atom_id res chain seq x y z
N MET A 1 -61.27 34.98 32.80
CA MET A 1 -60.34 35.37 33.89
C MET A 1 -59.12 34.43 33.87
N GLN A 2 -57.96 34.94 33.40
CA GLN A 2 -56.72 34.17 33.40
C GLN A 2 -56.15 34.17 34.81
N PRO A 3 -55.71 33.04 35.37
CA PRO A 3 -55.18 32.98 36.71
C PRO A 3 -53.89 33.77 36.82
N PHE A 4 -53.75 34.52 37.88
CA PHE A 4 -52.63 35.44 38.22
C PHE A 4 -51.23 34.79 38.06
N TRP A 5 -51.13 33.51 38.32
CA TRP A 5 -49.93 32.70 38.18
C TRP A 5 -49.37 32.64 36.77
N VAL A 6 -50.20 32.63 35.74
CA VAL A 6 -49.80 32.53 34.33
C VAL A 6 -49.05 33.79 33.89
N LYS A 7 -49.44 34.96 34.41
CA LYS A 7 -48.76 36.25 34.07
C LYS A 7 -47.35 36.35 34.65
N LEU A 8 -47.08 35.65 35.79
CA LEU A 8 -45.79 35.77 36.47
C LEU A 8 -44.75 34.84 35.86
N TRP A 9 -45.13 33.67 35.38
CA TRP A 9 -44.18 32.63 34.91
C TRP A 9 -43.99 32.62 33.39
N LEU A 10 -44.92 33.16 32.63
CA LEU A 10 -44.86 33.20 31.16
C LEU A 10 -43.57 33.86 30.62
N PRO A 11 -43.14 35.04 31.14
CA PRO A 11 -41.91 35.67 30.64
C PRO A 11 -40.66 34.87 30.95
N TYR A 12 -40.62 34.13 32.07
CA TYR A 12 -39.46 33.31 32.44
C TYR A 12 -39.36 32.04 31.58
N LEU A 13 -40.47 31.43 31.20
CA LEU A 13 -40.51 30.28 30.31
C LEU A 13 -40.09 30.65 28.89
N VAL A 14 -40.51 31.81 28.39
CA VAL A 14 -40.13 32.28 27.04
C VAL A 14 -38.66 32.68 27.01
N PHE A 15 -38.14 33.36 28.05
CA PHE A 15 -36.71 33.72 28.13
C PHE A 15 -35.81 32.52 28.30
N GLY A 16 -36.18 31.52 29.11
CA GLY A 16 -35.43 30.30 29.31
C GLY A 16 -35.35 29.44 28.05
N ALA A 17 -36.42 29.36 27.26
CA ALA A 17 -36.43 28.64 25.97
C ALA A 17 -35.55 29.33 24.92
N PHE A 18 -35.54 30.66 24.86
CA PHE A 18 -34.74 31.42 23.89
C PHE A 18 -33.20 31.34 24.18
N THR A 19 -32.81 31.39 25.45
CA THR A 19 -31.41 31.27 25.84
C THR A 19 -30.88 29.87 25.67
N GLY A 20 -31.68 28.84 25.96
CA GLY A 20 -31.34 27.44 25.76
C GLY A 20 -31.07 27.08 24.29
N THR A 21 -31.94 27.54 23.38
CA THR A 21 -31.79 27.29 21.93
C THR A 21 -30.58 27.98 21.34
N ALA A 22 -30.27 29.22 21.79
CA ALA A 22 -29.11 29.97 21.33
C ALA A 22 -27.77 29.28 21.75
N LEU A 23 -27.71 28.80 23.01
CA LEU A 23 -26.53 28.07 23.51
C LEU A 23 -26.32 26.74 22.81
N VAL A 24 -27.40 26.00 22.53
CA VAL A 24 -27.30 24.73 21.78
C VAL A 24 -26.88 24.99 20.33
N ALA A 25 -27.40 26.01 19.67
CA ALA A 25 -27.03 26.38 18.31
C ALA A 25 -25.57 26.81 18.21
N LEU A 26 -25.06 27.57 19.19
CA LEU A 26 -23.63 27.96 19.25
C LEU A 26 -22.71 26.75 19.49
N ALA A 27 -23.09 25.83 20.36
CA ALA A 27 -22.35 24.60 20.61
C ALA A 27 -22.32 23.69 19.38
N PHE A 28 -23.43 23.60 18.66
CA PHE A 28 -23.53 22.80 17.42
C PHE A 28 -22.68 23.41 16.30
N LYS A 29 -22.70 24.75 16.15
CA LYS A 29 -21.86 25.46 15.17
C LYS A 29 -20.37 25.28 15.45
N LYS A 30 -19.94 25.33 16.72
CA LYS A 30 -18.54 25.06 17.10
C LYS A 30 -18.13 23.62 16.82
N ARG A 31 -19.01 22.64 17.08
CA ARG A 31 -18.73 21.23 16.79
C ARG A 31 -18.64 20.95 15.29
N MET A 32 -19.53 21.52 14.48
CA MET A 32 -19.46 21.41 13.03
C MET A 32 -18.19 22.04 12.46
N LEU A 33 -17.81 23.24 12.95
CA LEU A 33 -16.60 23.91 12.51
C LEU A 33 -15.33 23.10 12.86
N ALA A 34 -15.27 22.54 14.06
CA ALA A 34 -14.17 21.67 14.48
C ALA A 34 -14.09 20.39 13.63
N GLY A 35 -15.24 19.78 13.31
CA GLY A 35 -15.30 18.62 12.41
C GLY A 35 -14.82 18.93 10.99
N CYS A 36 -15.22 20.05 10.43
CA CYS A 36 -14.76 20.51 9.12
C CYS A 36 -13.26 20.80 9.09
N LEU A 37 -12.73 21.46 10.12
CA LEU A 37 -11.29 21.74 10.23
C LEU A 37 -10.47 20.46 10.38
N PHE A 38 -10.95 19.51 11.18
CA PHE A 38 -10.31 18.22 11.34
C PHE A 38 -10.34 17.40 10.05
N GLY A 39 -11.50 17.36 9.36
CA GLY A 39 -11.63 16.68 8.07
C GLY A 39 -10.73 17.29 6.99
N PHE A 40 -10.66 18.62 6.92
CA PHE A 40 -9.78 19.32 5.99
C PHE A 40 -8.29 19.07 6.30
N GLY A 41 -7.92 19.11 7.58
CA GLY A 41 -6.56 18.76 8.02
C GLY A 41 -6.17 17.33 7.66
N LEU A 42 -7.07 16.36 7.84
CA LEU A 42 -6.86 14.98 7.46
C LEU A 42 -6.69 14.80 5.94
N LEU A 43 -7.49 15.51 5.15
CA LEU A 43 -7.37 15.51 3.68
C LEU A 43 -6.01 16.06 3.22
N LEU A 44 -5.57 17.18 3.79
CA LEU A 44 -4.25 17.75 3.50
C LEU A 44 -3.12 16.79 3.90
N PHE A 45 -3.24 16.14 5.05
CA PHE A 45 -2.27 15.14 5.52
C PHE A 45 -2.16 13.97 4.56
N ILE A 46 -3.30 13.41 4.11
CA ILE A 46 -3.33 12.32 3.13
C ILE A 46 -2.75 12.78 1.79
N ALA A 47 -3.11 13.98 1.31
CA ALA A 47 -2.60 14.53 0.06
C ALA A 47 -1.08 14.76 0.08
N PHE A 48 -0.52 15.10 1.24
CA PHE A 48 0.92 15.31 1.40
C PHE A 48 1.71 13.98 1.47
N ILE A 49 1.13 12.94 2.10
CA ILE A 49 1.80 11.65 2.27
C ILE A 49 1.67 10.76 1.02
N ALA A 50 0.52 10.81 0.32
CA ALA A 50 0.23 9.94 -0.81
C ALA A 50 1.32 9.91 -1.93
N PRO A 51 1.92 11.03 -2.35
CA PRO A 51 2.95 11.02 -3.40
C PRO A 51 4.24 10.28 -2.98
N SER A 52 4.56 10.21 -1.70
CA SER A 52 5.78 9.56 -1.20
C SER A 52 5.76 8.02 -1.34
N PHE A 53 4.60 7.40 -1.43
CA PHE A 53 4.48 5.94 -1.55
C PHE A 53 4.79 5.41 -2.95
N ARG A 54 4.65 6.21 -4.00
CA ARG A 54 4.89 5.76 -5.38
C ARG A 54 6.33 5.34 -5.64
N PRO A 55 7.36 6.17 -5.33
CA PRO A 55 8.75 5.77 -5.53
C PRO A 55 9.16 4.62 -4.61
N ALA A 56 8.67 4.57 -3.37
CA ALA A 56 8.94 3.48 -2.45
C ALA A 56 8.42 2.13 -2.98
N ARG A 57 7.22 2.11 -3.56
CA ARG A 57 6.65 0.91 -4.17
C ARG A 57 7.46 0.43 -5.38
N ALA A 58 7.88 1.33 -6.26
CA ALA A 58 8.71 0.98 -7.41
C ALA A 58 10.06 0.37 -6.99
N THR A 59 10.71 0.95 -5.97
CA THR A 59 11.94 0.42 -5.41
C THR A 59 11.74 -0.94 -4.76
N ALA A 60 10.66 -1.13 -4.02
CA ALA A 60 10.32 -2.43 -3.42
C ALA A 60 10.09 -3.51 -4.49
N GLN A 61 9.37 -3.20 -5.57
CA GLN A 61 9.16 -4.12 -6.70
C GLN A 61 10.47 -4.48 -7.40
N LYS A 62 11.34 -3.49 -7.62
CA LYS A 62 12.68 -3.72 -8.18
C LYS A 62 13.48 -4.67 -7.30
N ASN A 63 13.59 -4.39 -6.01
CA ASN A 63 14.37 -5.21 -5.07
C ASN A 63 13.82 -6.63 -4.95
N ALA A 64 12.51 -6.81 -4.94
CA ALA A 64 11.89 -8.12 -4.93
C ALA A 64 12.17 -8.90 -6.24
N CYS A 65 12.15 -8.23 -7.40
CA CYS A 65 12.54 -8.86 -8.66
C CYS A 65 14.01 -9.30 -8.67
N ILE A 66 14.92 -8.47 -8.15
CA ILE A 66 16.34 -8.83 -8.02
C ILE A 66 16.51 -10.03 -7.10
N ALA A 67 15.78 -10.11 -5.99
CA ALA A 67 15.78 -11.27 -5.10
C ALA A 67 15.29 -12.54 -5.81
N ASN A 68 14.26 -12.46 -6.63
CA ASN A 68 13.77 -13.58 -7.44
C ASN A 68 14.82 -14.03 -8.47
N LEU A 69 15.49 -13.09 -9.14
CA LEU A 69 16.57 -13.42 -10.07
C LEU A 69 17.74 -14.14 -9.36
N LYS A 70 18.11 -13.73 -8.14
CA LYS A 70 19.13 -14.43 -7.34
C LYS A 70 18.69 -15.85 -6.96
N GLN A 71 17.42 -16.06 -6.65
CA GLN A 71 16.88 -17.39 -6.39
C GLN A 71 16.94 -18.27 -7.63
N LEU A 72 16.58 -17.73 -8.81
CA LEU A 72 16.67 -18.45 -10.08
C LEU A 72 18.12 -18.83 -10.43
N ASP A 73 19.04 -17.93 -10.21
CA ASP A 73 20.46 -18.19 -10.46
C ASP A 73 20.99 -19.30 -9.55
N GLY A 74 20.65 -19.24 -8.25
CA GLY A 74 20.98 -20.30 -7.30
C GLY A 74 20.35 -21.65 -7.64
N ALA A 75 19.09 -21.66 -8.09
CA ALA A 75 18.41 -22.88 -8.53
C ALA A 75 19.08 -23.50 -9.77
N LYS A 76 19.49 -22.70 -10.75
CA LYS A 76 20.27 -23.16 -11.92
C LYS A 76 21.56 -23.83 -11.53
N ALA A 77 22.33 -23.21 -10.62
CA ALA A 77 23.58 -23.75 -10.14
C ALA A 77 23.40 -25.12 -9.42
N GLN A 78 22.37 -25.22 -8.57
CA GLN A 78 22.01 -26.46 -7.89
C GLN A 78 21.58 -27.55 -8.86
N TRP A 79 20.69 -27.22 -9.80
CA TRP A 79 20.23 -28.13 -10.85
C TRP A 79 21.43 -28.70 -11.65
N ALA A 80 22.34 -27.84 -12.10
CA ALA A 80 23.51 -28.26 -12.85
C ALA A 80 24.44 -29.18 -12.03
N THR A 81 24.60 -28.87 -10.75
CA THR A 81 25.43 -29.66 -9.85
C THR A 81 24.86 -31.07 -9.61
N VAL A 82 23.55 -31.14 -9.32
CA VAL A 82 22.84 -32.41 -9.08
C VAL A 82 22.86 -33.30 -10.31
N ASN A 83 22.62 -32.71 -11.49
CA ASN A 83 22.57 -33.43 -12.76
C ASN A 83 23.96 -33.60 -13.43
N LYS A 84 25.05 -33.13 -12.78
CA LYS A 84 26.44 -33.18 -13.31
C LYS A 84 26.57 -32.56 -14.71
N LEU A 85 25.89 -31.44 -14.94
CA LEU A 85 25.82 -30.72 -16.22
C LEU A 85 26.88 -29.63 -16.29
N GLY A 86 27.33 -29.35 -17.51
CA GLY A 86 28.32 -28.28 -17.75
C GLY A 86 27.68 -26.87 -17.70
N ALA A 87 28.54 -25.86 -17.67
CA ALA A 87 28.16 -24.45 -17.57
C ALA A 87 27.32 -23.96 -18.75
N SER A 88 27.36 -24.59 -19.91
CA SER A 88 26.58 -24.26 -21.10
C SER A 88 25.15 -24.86 -21.12
N ALA A 89 24.81 -25.70 -20.13
CA ALA A 89 23.50 -26.29 -20.03
C ALA A 89 22.44 -25.22 -19.79
N THR A 90 21.30 -25.34 -20.48
CA THR A 90 20.20 -24.40 -20.34
C THR A 90 19.00 -25.14 -19.75
N PRO A 91 18.64 -24.86 -18.47
CA PRO A 91 17.48 -25.46 -17.84
C PRO A 91 16.18 -24.86 -18.37
N GLN A 92 15.10 -25.65 -18.32
CA GLN A 92 13.75 -25.12 -18.42
C GLN A 92 13.18 -24.79 -17.03
N PHE A 93 12.10 -24.03 -16.97
CA PHE A 93 11.48 -23.69 -15.68
C PHE A 93 10.97 -24.93 -14.94
N SER A 94 10.51 -25.97 -15.66
CA SER A 94 10.12 -27.25 -15.10
C SER A 94 11.25 -27.95 -14.35
N ASP A 95 12.47 -27.84 -14.87
CA ASP A 95 13.65 -28.53 -14.32
C ASP A 95 14.10 -27.88 -13.00
N LEU A 96 13.73 -26.63 -12.78
CA LEU A 96 14.05 -25.87 -11.59
C LEU A 96 13.01 -25.99 -10.47
N ALA A 97 11.85 -26.63 -10.72
CA ALA A 97 10.76 -26.70 -9.76
C ALA A 97 11.20 -27.25 -8.40
N ASP A 98 12.01 -28.32 -8.38
CA ASP A 98 12.49 -28.98 -7.15
C ASP A 98 13.52 -28.10 -6.38
N PHE A 99 14.12 -27.12 -7.04
CA PHE A 99 15.14 -26.23 -6.49
C PHE A 99 14.57 -24.86 -6.11
N LEU A 100 13.28 -24.63 -6.40
CA LEU A 100 12.57 -23.39 -6.08
C LEU A 100 11.69 -23.58 -4.85
N LYS A 101 11.62 -22.56 -4.02
CA LYS A 101 10.76 -22.56 -2.83
C LYS A 101 9.28 -22.71 -3.24
N GLY A 102 8.68 -23.86 -2.89
CA GLY A 102 7.29 -24.17 -3.22
C GLY A 102 7.07 -24.67 -4.65
N GLY A 103 8.14 -25.04 -5.38
CA GLY A 103 8.02 -25.63 -6.72
C GLY A 103 7.53 -24.68 -7.81
N LEU A 104 7.36 -23.41 -7.52
CA LEU A 104 6.79 -22.43 -8.43
C LEU A 104 7.77 -21.29 -8.72
N LEU A 105 7.77 -20.86 -9.98
CA LEU A 105 8.50 -19.67 -10.39
C LEU A 105 7.84 -18.43 -9.76
N PRO A 106 8.56 -17.65 -8.94
CA PRO A 106 7.99 -16.44 -8.38
C PRO A 106 7.72 -15.41 -9.50
N PRO A 107 6.52 -14.80 -9.59
CA PRO A 107 6.25 -13.78 -10.59
C PRO A 107 7.04 -12.51 -10.33
N CYS A 108 7.39 -11.76 -11.39
CA CYS A 108 7.99 -10.45 -11.23
C CYS A 108 6.94 -9.47 -10.67
N PRO A 109 7.18 -8.82 -9.51
CA PRO A 109 6.22 -7.87 -8.92
C PRO A 109 5.97 -6.63 -9.79
N GLY A 110 6.86 -6.35 -10.74
CA GLY A 110 6.71 -5.29 -11.73
C GLY A 110 5.97 -5.72 -13.00
N GLY A 111 5.48 -6.98 -13.09
CA GLY A 111 4.77 -7.51 -14.27
C GLY A 111 5.70 -7.95 -15.40
N GLY A 112 7.01 -8.10 -15.16
CA GLY A 112 7.97 -8.59 -16.15
C GLY A 112 7.99 -10.12 -16.24
N THR A 113 8.61 -10.64 -17.29
CA THR A 113 8.89 -12.06 -17.53
C THR A 113 10.36 -12.36 -17.30
N TYR A 114 10.67 -13.60 -16.87
CA TYR A 114 12.06 -14.04 -16.67
C TYR A 114 12.54 -14.88 -17.85
N THR A 115 13.82 -14.72 -18.17
CA THR A 115 14.56 -15.57 -19.11
C THR A 115 15.74 -16.18 -18.37
N LEU A 116 15.89 -17.51 -18.41
CA LEU A 116 16.88 -18.22 -17.61
C LEU A 116 18.29 -18.11 -18.17
N GLY A 117 18.47 -18.29 -19.48
CA GLY A 117 19.79 -18.43 -20.10
C GLY A 117 20.52 -19.72 -19.67
N ALA A 118 21.75 -19.90 -20.11
CA ALA A 118 22.62 -20.99 -19.69
C ALA A 118 23.03 -20.87 -18.22
N VAL A 119 23.60 -21.93 -17.64
CA VAL A 119 24.02 -21.94 -16.23
C VAL A 119 25.08 -20.87 -15.94
N ASN A 120 26.01 -20.61 -16.85
CA ASN A 120 27.01 -19.56 -16.75
C ASN A 120 26.48 -18.13 -17.05
N GLU A 121 25.24 -17.99 -17.50
CA GLU A 121 24.62 -16.68 -17.79
C GLU A 121 23.66 -16.30 -16.69
N PRO A 122 23.68 -15.06 -16.18
CA PRO A 122 22.71 -14.64 -15.18
C PRO A 122 21.30 -14.58 -15.78
N PRO A 123 20.26 -15.00 -15.03
CA PRO A 123 18.89 -14.88 -15.49
C PRO A 123 18.50 -13.40 -15.63
N ARG A 124 17.62 -13.10 -16.57
CA ARG A 124 17.22 -11.72 -16.91
C ARG A 124 15.72 -11.52 -16.72
N CYS A 125 15.35 -10.27 -16.42
CA CYS A 125 13.97 -9.83 -16.42
C CYS A 125 13.71 -8.92 -17.63
N SER A 126 12.53 -8.98 -18.22
CA SER A 126 12.14 -8.08 -19.34
C SER A 126 12.16 -6.59 -18.95
N HIS A 127 12.11 -6.25 -17.66
CA HIS A 127 12.24 -4.89 -17.13
C HIS A 127 13.68 -4.55 -16.69
N ALA A 128 14.69 -5.13 -17.33
CA ALA A 128 16.10 -4.83 -17.04
C ALA A 128 16.45 -3.35 -17.26
N ASP A 129 15.79 -2.68 -18.22
CA ASP A 129 15.85 -1.24 -18.49
C ASP A 129 15.45 -0.39 -17.27
N LYS A 130 14.49 -0.88 -16.47
CA LYS A 130 14.03 -0.26 -15.21
C LYS A 130 14.87 -0.65 -13.99
N GLY A 131 16.02 -1.30 -14.22
CA GLY A 131 16.94 -1.73 -13.18
C GLY A 131 16.57 -3.07 -12.52
N HIS A 132 15.66 -3.88 -13.09
CA HIS A 132 15.36 -5.24 -12.66
C HIS A 132 16.40 -6.23 -13.21
N LYS A 133 17.66 -6.07 -12.81
CA LYS A 133 18.79 -6.90 -13.26
C LYS A 133 19.71 -7.28 -12.10
N LEU A 134 20.43 -8.39 -12.25
CA LEU A 134 21.57 -8.71 -11.40
C LEU A 134 22.77 -7.82 -11.80
N GLU A 135 23.48 -7.32 -10.83
CA GLU A 135 24.76 -6.62 -10.97
C GLU A 135 25.91 -7.60 -10.78
#